data_f440e3badccc75e9976db0e0dc35e694
#
_entry.id   f440e3badccc75e9976db0e0dc35e694
#
_cell.length_a   1.000
_cell.length_b   1.000
_cell.length_c   1.000
_cell.angle_alpha   90.00
_cell.angle_beta   90.00
_cell.angle_gamma   90.00
#
_symmetry.space_group_name_H-M   'P 1'
#
loop_
_entity.id
_entity.type
_entity.pdbx_description
1 polymer ?
#
loop_
_entity_poly.entity_id
_entity_poly.type
_entity_poly.pdbx_seq_one_letter_code
_entity_poly.pdbx_strand_id
1 'polypeptide(L)'
;WLGVDAGFAKDEAVAAAPTRLDDETRLELVRRREALEQEMYVASADLRVEDAAAGVVRIYDWHSGRVLADLEPGDGSFIRGVLRSLVRERRSHELGTVAPFHIARHADGTLTLEDTATGRRIELHAFGPTNAGAFGALLDASLAQS
;
A
#
# COMPACT_ATOMS: atom_id res chain seq x y z
N TRP A 1 -29.95 31.07 -0.79
CA TRP A 1 -29.99 30.69 0.00
C TRP A 1 -30.01 30.58 0.14
N LEU A 2 -29.38 31.16 -0.54
CA LEU A 2 -29.42 31.17 0.12
C LEU A 2 -29.29 30.71 0.67
N GLY A 3 -29.20 31.32 -0.04
CA GLY A 3 -29.22 31.09 0.79
C GLY A 3 -28.98 30.45 1.28
N VAL A 4 -28.76 30.77 1.04
CA VAL A 4 -28.72 30.27 1.90
C VAL A 4 -28.58 29.65 2.36
N ASP A 5 -28.37 30.31 1.90
CA ASP A 5 -28.52 29.86 2.72
C ASP A 5 -28.32 29.22 3.18
N ALA A 6 -28.18 29.88 2.59
CA ALA A 6 -28.22 29.47 3.27
C ALA A 6 -28.00 28.70 3.81
N GLY A 7 -28.08 29.34 3.34
CA GLY A 7 -28.11 28.87 4.22
C GLY A 7 -27.84 28.02 4.42
N PHE A 8 -27.68 27.94 4.22
CA PHE A 8 -27.68 27.33 4.90
C PHE A 8 -27.43 26.62 4.90
N ALA A 9 -27.28 27.45 4.33
CA ALA A 9 -27.27 27.02 4.84
C ALA A 9 -27.04 26.33 5.13
N LYS A 10 -26.79 26.72 4.82
CA LYS A 10 -26.75 26.19 5.42
C LYS A 10 -26.42 25.53 5.66
N ASP A 11 -26.64 26.15 5.14
CA ASP A 11 -26.62 25.69 5.72
C ASP A 11 -26.28 25.09 5.87
N GLU A 12 -25.94 25.47 5.60
CA GLU A 12 -25.85 25.13 6.08
C GLU A 12 -25.48 24.42 6.27
N ALA A 13 -25.53 25.03 6.00
CA ALA A 13 -25.37 24.59 6.26
C ALA A 13 -25.11 23.82 6.40
N VAL A 14 -25.15 23.90 6.25
CA VAL A 14 -25.03 23.24 6.11
C VAL A 14 -24.92 22.54 5.84
N ALA A 15 -24.88 22.61 5.53
CA ALA A 15 -24.74 22.14 4.95
C ALA A 15 -24.42 21.60 4.55
N ALA A 16 -24.41 21.85 4.11
CA ALA A 16 -24.20 21.43 3.58
C ALA A 16 -23.49 20.94 2.96
N ALA A 17 -23.30 20.63 2.55
CA ALA A 17 -22.56 20.03 1.91
C ALA A 17 -21.95 20.35 0.97
N PRO A 18 -21.26 20.03 0.76
CA PRO A 18 -20.57 20.32 -0.04
C PRO A 18 -20.40 20.26 -1.14
N THR A 19 -20.65 20.70 -1.25
CA THR A 19 -20.37 21.29 -2.38
C THR A 19 -19.17 20.83 -3.04
N ARG A 20 -19.04 21.05 -4.25
CA ARG A 20 -17.91 20.70 -5.01
C ARG A 20 -16.76 21.57 -4.69
N LEU A 21 -15.64 20.92 -4.36
CA LEU A 21 -14.37 21.60 -4.30
C LEU A 21 -13.87 21.81 -5.72
N ASP A 22 -13.21 22.93 -5.99
CA ASP A 22 -12.56 23.08 -7.27
C ASP A 22 -11.36 22.16 -7.37
N ASP A 23 -10.81 22.01 -8.56
CA ASP A 23 -9.74 21.06 -8.81
C ASP A 23 -8.49 21.39 -8.02
N GLU A 24 -8.19 22.66 -7.89
CA GLU A 24 -7.00 23.12 -7.18
C GLU A 24 -7.08 22.79 -5.70
N THR A 25 -8.22 23.09 -5.07
CA THR A 25 -8.43 22.81 -3.66
C THR A 25 -8.39 21.31 -3.39
N ARG A 26 -9.02 20.54 -4.28
CA ARG A 26 -9.03 19.10 -4.15
C ARG A 26 -7.62 18.53 -4.22
N LEU A 27 -6.82 18.99 -5.17
CA LEU A 27 -5.46 18.54 -5.32
C LEU A 27 -4.61 18.87 -4.09
N GLU A 28 -4.83 20.07 -3.53
CA GLU A 28 -4.10 20.46 -2.34
C GLU A 28 -4.46 19.58 -1.14
N LEU A 29 -5.73 19.23 -0.98
CA LEU A 29 -6.14 18.34 0.10
C LEU A 29 -5.53 16.95 -0.05
N VAL A 30 -5.44 16.45 -1.29
CA VAL A 30 -4.82 15.17 -1.55
C VAL A 30 -3.34 15.22 -1.17
N ARG A 31 -2.63 16.26 -1.58
CA ARG A 31 -1.22 16.41 -1.24
C ARG A 31 -1.00 16.49 0.26
N ARG A 32 -1.87 17.22 0.96
CA ARG A 32 -1.75 17.37 2.41
C ARG A 32 -1.96 16.03 3.11
N ARG A 33 -2.96 15.26 2.66
CA ARG A 33 -3.21 13.95 3.22
C ARG A 33 -2.04 13.00 2.99
N GLU A 34 -1.47 13.02 1.77
CA GLU A 34 -0.32 12.19 1.45
C GLU A 34 0.88 12.54 2.30
N ALA A 35 1.11 13.83 2.53
CA ALA A 35 2.21 14.28 3.36
C ALA A 35 2.04 13.80 4.80
N LEU A 36 0.81 13.89 5.32
CA LEU A 36 0.52 13.41 6.67
C LEU A 36 0.71 11.90 6.79
N GLU A 37 0.28 11.15 5.79
CA GLU A 37 0.46 9.71 5.78
C GLU A 37 1.94 9.35 5.76
N GLN A 38 2.73 10.07 4.99
CA GLN A 38 4.17 9.85 4.95
C GLN A 38 4.82 10.12 6.29
N GLU A 39 4.41 11.17 6.96
CA GLU A 39 4.95 11.51 8.27
C GLU A 39 4.60 10.46 9.33
N MET A 40 3.53 9.71 9.12
CA MET A 40 3.11 8.67 10.04
C MET A 40 3.79 7.33 9.82
N TYR A 41 4.55 7.20 8.74
CA TYR A 41 5.32 5.98 8.50
C TYR A 41 6.61 6.04 9.30
N VAL A 42 6.90 4.97 10.05
CA VAL A 42 8.19 4.84 10.75
C VAL A 42 9.23 4.15 9.88
N ALA A 43 8.79 3.31 8.95
CA ALA A 43 9.68 2.57 8.07
C ALA A 43 8.90 2.12 6.83
N SER A 44 9.60 2.00 5.72
CA SER A 44 8.99 1.49 4.50
C SER A 44 10.06 0.87 3.61
N ALA A 45 9.61 0.04 2.67
CA ALA A 45 10.48 -0.61 1.68
C ALA A 45 9.69 -0.87 0.42
N ASP A 46 10.41 -0.92 -0.69
CA ASP A 46 9.84 -1.26 -1.99
C ASP A 46 10.38 -2.63 -2.38
N LEU A 47 9.47 -3.51 -2.82
CA LEU A 47 9.80 -4.89 -3.13
C LEU A 47 9.48 -5.19 -4.58
N ARG A 48 10.31 -6.04 -5.19
CA ARG A 48 10.01 -6.64 -6.48
C ARG A 48 9.75 -8.11 -6.25
N VAL A 49 8.71 -8.64 -6.89
CA VAL A 49 8.29 -10.02 -6.70
C VAL A 49 8.35 -10.74 -8.03
N GLU A 50 8.95 -11.91 -8.03
CA GLU A 50 9.09 -12.73 -9.23
C GLU A 50 8.50 -14.10 -8.94
N ASP A 51 7.58 -14.54 -9.82
CA ASP A 51 7.01 -15.89 -9.74
C ASP A 51 7.96 -16.78 -10.53
N ALA A 52 8.92 -17.35 -9.82
CA ALA A 52 10.00 -18.10 -10.45
C ALA A 52 9.57 -19.54 -10.76
N ALA A 53 10.48 -20.30 -11.35
CA ALA A 53 10.22 -21.68 -11.74
C ALA A 53 9.89 -22.55 -10.52
N ALA A 54 9.14 -23.63 -10.74
CA ALA A 54 8.78 -24.62 -9.72
C ALA A 54 7.93 -24.04 -8.59
N GLY A 55 7.22 -22.95 -8.86
CA GLY A 55 6.32 -22.35 -7.88
C GLY A 55 7.02 -21.54 -6.80
N VAL A 56 8.31 -21.28 -6.96
CA VAL A 56 9.07 -20.44 -6.04
C VAL A 56 8.69 -18.98 -6.26
N VAL A 57 8.46 -18.26 -5.17
CA VAL A 57 8.24 -16.81 -5.23
C VAL A 57 9.49 -16.15 -4.67
N ARG A 58 10.16 -15.38 -5.51
CA ARG A 58 11.40 -14.70 -5.11
C ARG A 58 11.11 -13.24 -4.88
N ILE A 59 11.60 -12.72 -3.76
CA ILE A 59 11.36 -11.35 -3.35
C ILE A 59 12.68 -10.62 -3.30
N TYR A 60 12.74 -9.48 -4.00
CA TYR A 60 13.93 -8.64 -4.08
C TYR A 60 13.65 -7.30 -3.43
N ASP A 61 14.70 -6.70 -2.89
CA ASP A 61 14.67 -5.27 -2.61
C ASP A 61 14.65 -4.55 -3.96
N TRP A 62 13.67 -3.67 -4.15
CA TRP A 62 13.44 -3.05 -5.46
C TRP A 62 14.59 -2.12 -5.86
N HIS A 63 15.18 -1.43 -4.88
CA HIS A 63 16.22 -0.44 -5.16
C HIS A 63 17.58 -1.07 -5.40
N SER A 64 17.95 -2.07 -4.60
CA SER A 64 19.27 -2.69 -4.69
C SER A 64 19.30 -3.92 -5.60
N GLY A 65 18.14 -4.53 -5.84
CA GLY A 65 18.05 -5.78 -6.59
C GLY A 65 18.48 -7.00 -5.78
N ARG A 66 18.76 -6.84 -4.50
CA ARG A 66 19.20 -7.95 -3.65
C ARG A 66 18.02 -8.86 -3.31
N VAL A 67 18.29 -10.16 -3.31
CA VAL A 67 17.27 -11.15 -2.94
C VAL A 67 17.05 -11.09 -1.44
N LEU A 68 15.78 -10.91 -1.04
CA LEU A 68 15.40 -10.90 0.38
C LEU A 68 14.92 -12.27 0.82
N ALA A 69 14.20 -12.98 -0.04
CA ALA A 69 13.63 -14.27 0.31
C ALA A 69 13.30 -15.09 -0.93
N ASP A 70 13.42 -16.40 -0.80
CA ASP A 70 12.89 -17.37 -1.76
C ASP A 70 11.86 -18.20 -1.01
N LEU A 71 10.61 -18.13 -1.44
CA LEU A 71 9.52 -18.85 -0.80
C LEU A 71 9.11 -20.02 -1.69
N GLU A 72 9.41 -21.23 -1.22
CA GLU A 72 9.05 -22.44 -1.95
C GLU A 72 7.62 -22.83 -1.63
N PRO A 73 7.01 -23.69 -2.46
CA PRO A 73 5.68 -24.19 -2.14
C PRO A 73 5.67 -24.82 -0.76
N GLY A 74 4.72 -24.38 0.09
CA GLY A 74 4.64 -24.83 1.46
C GLY A 74 5.27 -23.90 2.47
N ASP A 75 6.21 -23.05 2.04
CA ASP A 75 6.84 -22.06 2.90
C ASP A 75 6.11 -20.73 2.80
N GLY A 76 6.06 -19.98 3.90
CA GLY A 76 5.52 -18.64 3.92
C GLY A 76 4.17 -18.56 3.24
N SER A 77 3.23 -19.45 3.57
CA SER A 77 2.01 -19.63 2.80
C SER A 77 1.19 -18.35 2.69
N PHE A 78 1.16 -17.52 3.73
CA PHE A 78 0.41 -16.26 3.68
C PHE A 78 1.07 -15.28 2.72
N ILE A 79 2.36 -15.03 2.89
CA ILE A 79 3.10 -14.09 2.03
C ILE A 79 3.02 -14.56 0.58
N ARG A 80 3.31 -15.84 0.36
CA ARG A 80 3.34 -16.40 -0.97
C ARG A 80 1.98 -16.29 -1.64
N GLY A 81 0.91 -16.60 -0.92
CA GLY A 81 -0.44 -16.52 -1.45
C GLY A 81 -0.85 -15.10 -1.80
N VAL A 82 -0.57 -14.15 -0.92
CA VAL A 82 -0.89 -12.75 -1.15
C VAL A 82 -0.15 -12.22 -2.36
N LEU A 83 1.16 -12.43 -2.41
CA LEU A 83 1.98 -11.87 -3.49
C LEU A 83 1.65 -12.51 -4.84
N ARG A 84 1.39 -13.81 -4.87
CA ARG A 84 0.98 -14.47 -6.11
C ARG A 84 -0.36 -13.95 -6.61
N SER A 85 -1.27 -13.68 -5.68
CA SER A 85 -2.57 -13.12 -6.03
C SER A 85 -2.40 -11.73 -6.65
N LEU A 86 -1.55 -10.91 -6.09
CA LEU A 86 -1.30 -9.56 -6.60
C LEU A 86 -0.60 -9.60 -7.97
N VAL A 87 0.35 -10.50 -8.14
CA VAL A 87 1.03 -10.67 -9.44
C VAL A 87 0.01 -11.09 -10.50
N ARG A 88 -0.90 -12.00 -10.14
CA ARG A 88 -1.94 -12.41 -11.08
C ARG A 88 -2.89 -11.27 -11.42
N GLU A 89 -3.20 -10.43 -10.45
CA GLU A 89 -4.05 -9.28 -10.69
C GLU A 89 -3.39 -8.33 -11.69
N ARG A 90 -2.10 -8.06 -11.53
CA ARG A 90 -1.36 -7.24 -12.51
C ARG A 90 -1.45 -7.85 -13.90
N ARG A 91 -1.26 -9.16 -13.97
CA ARG A 91 -1.27 -9.87 -15.26
C ARG A 91 -2.64 -9.79 -15.93
N SER A 92 -3.71 -9.89 -15.14
CA SER A 92 -5.06 -9.81 -15.68
C SER A 92 -5.39 -8.43 -16.23
N HIS A 93 -4.71 -7.39 -15.73
CA HIS A 93 -4.86 -6.03 -16.23
C HIS A 93 -3.78 -5.67 -17.24
N GLU A 94 -2.99 -6.66 -17.67
CA GLU A 94 -1.91 -6.48 -18.64
C GLU A 94 -0.87 -5.46 -18.18
N LEU A 95 -0.63 -5.42 -16.87
CA LEU A 95 0.39 -4.58 -16.29
C LEU A 95 1.70 -5.35 -16.15
N GLY A 96 2.82 -4.62 -16.26
CA GLY A 96 4.12 -5.22 -16.15
C GLY A 96 4.57 -5.44 -14.71
N THR A 97 5.83 -5.83 -14.56
CA THR A 97 6.41 -6.16 -13.26
C THR A 97 7.32 -5.07 -12.72
N VAL A 98 7.36 -3.90 -13.39
CA VAL A 98 8.34 -2.86 -13.06
C VAL A 98 8.00 -2.11 -11.78
N ALA A 99 6.71 -1.82 -11.57
CA ALA A 99 6.30 -1.04 -10.41
C ALA A 99 6.47 -1.86 -9.12
N PRO A 100 6.95 -1.25 -8.03
CA PRO A 100 7.19 -2.01 -6.80
C PRO A 100 5.91 -2.31 -6.04
N PHE A 101 6.03 -3.27 -5.12
CA PHE A 101 5.10 -3.44 -4.02
C PHE A 101 5.67 -2.67 -2.84
N HIS A 102 4.87 -1.80 -2.26
CA HIS A 102 5.32 -0.93 -1.18
C HIS A 102 4.81 -1.44 0.15
N ILE A 103 5.71 -1.71 1.08
CA ILE A 103 5.34 -2.13 2.43
C ILE A 103 5.72 -1.02 3.40
N ALA A 104 4.80 -0.68 4.31
CA ALA A 104 5.03 0.41 5.26
C ALA A 104 4.63 -0.01 6.67
N ARG A 105 5.45 0.38 7.64
CA ARG A 105 5.12 0.25 9.05
C ARG A 105 4.71 1.62 9.55
N HIS A 106 3.53 1.67 10.17
CA HIS A 106 2.99 2.92 10.68
C HIS A 106 3.38 3.12 12.13
N ALA A 107 3.14 4.35 12.64
CA ALA A 107 3.55 4.70 14.00
C ALA A 107 2.92 3.81 15.07
N ASP A 108 1.73 3.29 14.81
CA ASP A 108 1.04 2.40 15.75
C ASP A 108 1.48 0.93 15.62
N GLY A 109 2.46 0.67 14.77
CA GLY A 109 2.98 -0.68 14.57
C GLY A 109 2.27 -1.50 13.51
N THR A 110 1.18 -0.99 12.92
CA THR A 110 0.48 -1.73 11.88
C THR A 110 1.25 -1.67 10.57
N LEU A 111 0.99 -2.65 9.70
CA LEU A 111 1.66 -2.78 8.43
C LEU A 111 0.65 -2.73 7.29
N THR A 112 1.02 -2.04 6.22
CA THR A 112 0.24 -2.02 4.98
C THR A 112 1.12 -2.47 3.83
N LEU A 113 0.47 -3.09 2.85
CA LEU A 113 1.12 -3.49 1.60
C LEU A 113 0.32 -2.87 0.47
N GLU A 114 1.01 -2.18 -0.41
CA GLU A 114 0.36 -1.54 -1.56
C GLU A 114 1.00 -2.00 -2.84
N ASP A 115 0.17 -2.42 -3.80
CA ASP A 115 0.64 -2.68 -5.16
C ASP A 115 0.58 -1.36 -5.92
N THR A 116 1.74 -0.78 -6.23
CA THR A 116 1.77 0.54 -6.84
C THR A 116 1.35 0.51 -8.30
N ALA A 117 1.26 -0.67 -8.92
CA ALA A 117 0.77 -0.79 -10.30
C ALA A 117 -0.75 -0.70 -10.38
N THR A 118 -1.45 -1.32 -9.41
CA THR A 118 -2.92 -1.38 -9.44
C THR A 118 -3.54 -0.40 -8.46
N GLY A 119 -2.79 0.06 -7.46
CA GLY A 119 -3.30 0.87 -6.37
C GLY A 119 -3.96 0.05 -5.27
N ARG A 120 -3.91 -1.27 -5.37
CA ARG A 120 -4.50 -2.14 -4.35
C ARG A 120 -3.74 -2.04 -3.05
N ARG A 121 -4.45 -1.85 -1.96
CA ARG A 121 -3.86 -1.71 -0.64
C ARG A 121 -4.43 -2.77 0.30
N ILE A 122 -3.55 -3.39 1.07
CA ILE A 122 -3.92 -4.45 2.00
C ILE A 122 -3.47 -4.03 3.39
N GLU A 123 -4.41 -4.07 4.34
CA GLU A 123 -4.13 -3.81 5.75
C GLU A 123 -3.71 -5.14 6.38
N LEU A 124 -2.41 -5.33 6.53
CA LEU A 124 -1.88 -6.64 6.92
C LEU A 124 -2.26 -7.03 8.34
N HIS A 125 -2.46 -6.05 9.21
CA HIS A 125 -2.86 -6.35 10.60
C HIS A 125 -4.22 -7.04 10.69
N ALA A 126 -5.06 -6.92 9.68
CA ALA A 126 -6.37 -7.56 9.66
C ALA A 126 -6.26 -9.09 9.56
N PHE A 127 -5.09 -9.60 9.21
CA PHE A 127 -4.87 -11.04 9.03
C PHE A 127 -4.16 -11.68 10.22
N GLY A 128 -4.00 -10.95 11.31
CA GLY A 128 -3.40 -11.46 12.53
C GLY A 128 -1.92 -11.16 12.66
N PRO A 129 -1.39 -11.18 13.90
CA PRO A 129 -0.01 -10.76 14.14
C PRO A 129 1.04 -11.67 13.50
N THR A 130 0.80 -12.96 13.40
CA THR A 130 1.75 -13.88 12.78
C THR A 130 1.90 -13.57 11.29
N ASN A 131 0.77 -13.36 10.61
CA ASN A 131 0.79 -13.07 9.18
C ASN A 131 1.36 -11.70 8.88
N ALA A 132 0.97 -10.70 9.68
CA ALA A 132 1.53 -9.36 9.53
C ALA A 132 3.03 -9.37 9.82
N GLY A 133 3.46 -10.12 10.85
CA GLY A 133 4.86 -10.22 11.23
C GLY A 133 5.73 -10.83 10.15
N ALA A 134 5.17 -11.73 9.33
CA ALA A 134 5.93 -12.31 8.22
C ALA A 134 6.30 -11.23 7.19
N PHE A 135 5.37 -10.32 6.89
CA PHE A 135 5.69 -9.18 6.03
C PHE A 135 6.63 -8.19 6.72
N GLY A 136 6.47 -8.02 8.03
CA GLY A 136 7.39 -7.18 8.81
C GLY A 136 8.82 -7.66 8.71
N ALA A 137 9.03 -8.96 8.67
CA ALA A 137 10.37 -9.53 8.52
C ALA A 137 10.98 -9.16 7.17
N LEU A 138 10.19 -9.10 6.11
CA LEU A 138 10.68 -8.64 4.80
C LEU A 138 11.10 -7.19 4.85
N LEU A 139 10.29 -6.36 5.49
CA LEU A 139 10.63 -4.96 5.67
C LEU A 139 11.95 -4.81 6.42
N ASP A 140 12.10 -5.54 7.53
CA ASP A 140 13.31 -5.47 8.33
C ASP A 140 14.52 -5.96 7.54
N ALA A 141 14.36 -6.99 6.73
CA ALA A 141 15.45 -7.50 5.89
C ALA A 141 15.87 -6.46 4.86
N SER A 142 14.92 -5.72 4.29
CA SER A 142 15.22 -4.66 3.35
C SER A 142 15.99 -3.53 4.04
N LEU A 143 15.55 -3.14 5.22
CA LEU A 143 16.19 -2.06 5.97
C LEU A 143 17.60 -2.42 6.43
N ALA A 144 17.84 -3.69 6.72
CA ALA A 144 19.14 -4.16 7.22
C ALA A 144 20.25 -4.03 6.20
N GLN A 145 19.90 -3.77 4.94
CA GLN A 145 20.89 -3.62 3.87
C GLN A 145 21.49 -2.23 3.79
N SER A 146 20.90 -1.28 4.43
CA SER A 146 21.33 0.14 4.31
C SER A 146 22.62 0.46 5.05
#